data_fe1a10027375cb9dda150161b5f7f8b9
#
_entry.id   fe1a10027375cb9dda150161b5f7f8b9
#
_cell.length_a   1.000
_cell.length_b   1.000
_cell.length_c   1.000
_cell.angle_alpha   90.00
_cell.angle_beta   90.00
_cell.angle_gamma   90.00
#
_symmetry.space_group_name_H-M   'P 1'
#
loop_
_entity.id
_entity.type
_entity.pdbx_description
1 polymer ?
#
loop_
_entity_poly.entity_id
_entity_poly.type
_entity_poly.pdbx_seq_one_letter_code
_entity_poly.pdbx_strand_id
1 'polypeptide(L)'
;MSMHMHMHMRRYAACVALLGGCVSLAQAAPTCSNPLGEWKNQLGSTLNITAVQPSGQLSGTYISPSGTTGSPYPLIGWFANPIPGSTASSKLPAITFSVQWGNYGSMTAWTGTCDASGGVPTITTVWHLVRTASQYSWDHMLTNSDVFVPK
;
A
#
# COMPACT_ATOMS: atom_id res chain seq x y z
N MET A 1 50.27 -45.75 53.04
CA MET A 1 48.82 -45.66 53.14
C MET A 1 48.46 -44.23 52.75
N SER A 2 48.19 -44.04 51.51
CA SER A 2 47.89 -42.71 50.98
C SER A 2 46.48 -42.69 50.34
N MET A 3 45.60 -41.90 50.90
CA MET A 3 44.20 -41.85 50.59
C MET A 3 43.97 -40.63 49.59
N HIS A 4 43.71 -40.96 48.33
CA HIS A 4 43.42 -39.92 47.31
C HIS A 4 41.92 -39.64 47.39
N MET A 5 41.58 -38.38 47.72
CA MET A 5 40.23 -37.86 47.76
C MET A 5 39.93 -37.20 46.37
N HIS A 6 39.05 -37.85 45.58
CA HIS A 6 38.59 -37.30 44.30
C HIS A 6 37.44 -36.32 44.54
N MET A 7 37.70 -35.06 44.25
CA MET A 7 36.71 -33.98 44.31
C MET A 7 35.98 -33.87 42.94
N HIS A 8 34.73 -34.34 42.88
CA HIS A 8 33.86 -34.18 41.72
C HIS A 8 33.33 -32.75 41.64
N MET A 9 33.85 -31.96 40.69
CA MET A 9 33.38 -30.63 40.38
C MET A 9 32.18 -30.73 39.44
N ARG A 10 30.96 -30.55 39.96
CA ARG A 10 29.74 -30.46 39.18
C ARG A 10 29.69 -29.10 38.49
N ARG A 11 29.82 -29.11 37.14
CA ARG A 11 29.59 -27.94 36.27
C ARG A 11 28.08 -27.76 36.11
N TYR A 12 27.52 -26.70 36.66
CA TYR A 12 26.17 -26.25 36.35
C TYR A 12 26.23 -25.43 35.05
N ALA A 13 25.70 -25.98 33.98
CA ALA A 13 25.46 -25.22 32.74
C ALA A 13 24.17 -24.39 32.92
N ALA A 14 24.31 -23.08 33.06
CA ALA A 14 23.17 -22.17 33.06
C ALA A 14 22.72 -21.96 31.62
N CYS A 15 21.58 -22.57 31.25
CA CYS A 15 20.88 -22.22 29.98
C CYS A 15 20.22 -20.86 30.15
N VAL A 16 20.80 -19.81 29.53
CA VAL A 16 20.15 -18.51 29.36
C VAL A 16 19.21 -18.63 28.17
N ALA A 17 17.91 -18.78 28.42
CA ALA A 17 16.89 -18.71 27.39
C ALA A 17 16.68 -17.23 27.00
N LEU A 18 17.22 -16.83 25.84
CA LEU A 18 16.92 -15.56 25.21
C LEU A 18 15.49 -15.63 24.64
N LEU A 19 14.52 -15.08 25.35
CA LEU A 19 13.19 -14.80 24.84
C LEU A 19 13.29 -13.64 23.85
N GLY A 20 13.53 -13.96 22.58
CA GLY A 20 13.43 -13.02 21.47
C GLY A 20 11.96 -12.64 21.26
N GLY A 21 11.51 -11.58 21.91
CA GLY A 21 10.21 -11.00 21.62
C GLY A 21 10.20 -10.43 20.21
N CYS A 22 9.44 -11.02 19.27
CA CYS A 22 9.11 -10.39 18.00
C CYS A 22 8.26 -9.16 18.29
N VAL A 23 8.88 -7.99 18.30
CA VAL A 23 8.17 -6.71 18.29
C VAL A 23 7.63 -6.52 16.89
N SER A 24 6.35 -6.84 16.67
CA SER A 24 5.64 -6.45 15.45
C SER A 24 5.54 -4.92 15.45
N LEU A 25 6.33 -4.27 14.61
CA LEU A 25 6.18 -2.83 14.34
C LEU A 25 4.84 -2.65 13.62
N ALA A 26 3.84 -2.18 14.35
CA ALA A 26 2.59 -1.75 13.72
C ALA A 26 2.92 -0.62 12.75
N GLN A 27 2.65 -0.81 11.46
CA GLN A 27 2.81 0.23 10.46
C GLN A 27 1.80 1.32 10.72
N ALA A 28 2.26 2.58 10.75
CA ALA A 28 1.36 3.73 10.92
C ALA A 28 0.37 3.77 9.75
N ALA A 29 -0.88 4.14 10.05
CA ALA A 29 -1.90 4.32 9.02
C ALA A 29 -1.46 5.38 8.01
N PRO A 30 -1.76 5.20 6.71
CA PRO A 30 -1.39 6.15 5.69
C PRO A 30 -2.11 7.49 5.86
N THR A 31 -1.47 8.57 5.39
CA THR A 31 -1.96 9.95 5.48
C THR A 31 -1.88 10.63 4.12
N CYS A 32 -2.52 11.81 3.98
CA CYS A 32 -2.40 12.59 2.75
C CYS A 32 -0.99 13.16 2.51
N SER A 33 -0.15 13.31 3.52
CA SER A 33 1.25 13.74 3.35
C SER A 33 2.22 12.58 3.16
N ASN A 34 1.84 11.38 3.59
CA ASN A 34 2.58 10.14 3.43
C ASN A 34 1.60 9.01 3.07
N PRO A 35 1.41 8.70 1.78
CA PRO A 35 0.41 7.75 1.33
C PRO A 35 0.84 6.27 1.49
N LEU A 36 2.00 5.98 2.06
CA LEU A 36 2.50 4.61 2.27
C LEU A 36 1.55 3.80 3.15
N GLY A 37 1.14 2.65 2.68
CA GLY A 37 0.27 1.72 3.39
C GLY A 37 -0.96 1.30 2.59
N GLU A 38 -1.91 0.69 3.29
CA GLU A 38 -3.12 0.14 2.68
C GLU A 38 -4.30 1.12 2.77
N TRP A 39 -4.97 1.28 1.63
CA TRP A 39 -6.20 2.03 1.45
C TRP A 39 -7.29 1.11 0.93
N LYS A 40 -8.51 1.33 1.34
CA LYS A 40 -9.68 0.55 0.91
C LYS A 40 -10.71 1.45 0.26
N ASN A 41 -11.23 1.06 -0.91
CA ASN A 41 -12.33 1.79 -1.55
C ASN A 41 -13.71 1.25 -1.14
N GLN A 42 -14.77 1.96 -1.56
CA GLN A 42 -16.18 1.63 -1.28
C GLN A 42 -16.62 0.28 -1.87
N LEU A 43 -15.89 -0.25 -2.85
CA LEU A 43 -16.17 -1.53 -3.50
C LEU A 43 -15.37 -2.70 -2.90
N GLY A 44 -14.57 -2.43 -1.86
CA GLY A 44 -13.76 -3.43 -1.16
C GLY A 44 -12.40 -3.72 -1.81
N SER A 45 -12.00 -2.97 -2.84
CA SER A 45 -10.65 -3.06 -3.41
C SER A 45 -9.61 -2.50 -2.44
N THR A 46 -8.42 -3.06 -2.46
CA THR A 46 -7.27 -2.58 -1.68
C THR A 46 -6.21 -2.00 -2.61
N LEU A 47 -5.87 -0.74 -2.37
CA LEU A 47 -4.70 -0.05 -2.91
C LEU A 47 -3.60 -0.12 -1.84
N ASN A 48 -2.52 -0.82 -2.10
CA ASN A 48 -1.36 -0.88 -1.19
C ASN A 48 -0.17 -0.17 -1.82
N ILE A 49 0.18 1.00 -1.30
CA ILE A 49 1.34 1.78 -1.72
C ILE A 49 2.53 1.35 -0.87
N THR A 50 3.51 0.72 -1.50
CA THR A 50 4.68 0.14 -0.82
C THR A 50 5.92 1.00 -0.90
N ALA A 51 6.00 1.90 -1.88
CA ALA A 51 7.11 2.85 -2.01
C ALA A 51 6.67 4.17 -2.66
N VAL A 52 7.27 5.26 -2.18
CA VAL A 52 7.24 6.59 -2.82
C VAL A 52 8.68 7.07 -2.91
N GLN A 53 9.16 7.25 -4.14
CA GLN A 53 10.52 7.72 -4.41
C GLN A 53 10.63 9.24 -4.16
N PRO A 54 11.84 9.80 -3.96
CA PRO A 54 12.02 11.26 -3.85
C PRO A 54 11.52 12.04 -5.07
N SER A 55 11.45 11.40 -6.25
CA SER A 55 10.85 11.96 -7.47
C SER A 55 9.32 12.07 -7.42
N GLY A 56 8.68 11.46 -6.41
CA GLY A 56 7.24 11.30 -6.32
C GLY A 56 6.71 10.03 -7.02
N GLN A 57 7.56 9.26 -7.71
CA GLN A 57 7.12 8.00 -8.29
C GLN A 57 6.69 7.05 -7.19
N LEU A 58 5.50 6.47 -7.31
CA LEU A 58 4.98 5.47 -6.39
C LEU A 58 4.87 4.10 -7.04
N SER A 59 4.96 3.07 -6.22
CA SER A 59 4.72 1.68 -6.60
C SER A 59 4.01 0.92 -5.48
N GLY A 60 3.39 -0.20 -5.85
CA GLY A 60 2.66 -1.03 -4.91
C GLY A 60 1.85 -2.11 -5.60
N THR A 61 0.72 -2.46 -5.01
CA THR A 61 -0.20 -3.46 -5.54
C THR A 61 -1.64 -2.99 -5.42
N TYR A 62 -2.48 -3.46 -6.31
CA TYR A 62 -3.92 -3.28 -6.27
C TYR A 62 -4.63 -4.63 -6.27
N ILE A 63 -5.61 -4.79 -5.39
CA ILE A 63 -6.43 -6.00 -5.28
C ILE A 63 -7.89 -5.60 -5.51
N SER A 64 -8.52 -6.18 -6.52
CA SER A 64 -9.96 -6.02 -6.76
C SER A 64 -10.68 -7.31 -6.38
N PRO A 65 -11.77 -7.27 -5.59
CA PRO A 65 -12.56 -8.44 -5.26
C PRO A 65 -13.39 -8.95 -6.44
N SER A 66 -13.59 -8.11 -7.47
CA SER A 66 -14.39 -8.44 -8.65
C SER A 66 -13.50 -8.61 -9.90
N GLY A 67 -13.80 -9.63 -10.70
CA GLY A 67 -13.18 -9.86 -12.01
C GLY A 67 -11.78 -10.47 -12.01
N THR A 68 -11.02 -10.35 -10.90
CA THR A 68 -9.63 -10.80 -10.80
C THR A 68 -9.38 -11.75 -9.62
N THR A 69 -10.44 -12.27 -9.02
CA THR A 69 -10.41 -13.26 -7.91
C THR A 69 -9.54 -12.85 -6.71
N GLY A 70 -9.40 -11.53 -6.43
CA GLY A 70 -8.64 -11.04 -5.28
C GLY A 70 -7.12 -11.17 -5.41
N SER A 71 -6.59 -11.41 -6.62
CA SER A 71 -5.13 -11.43 -6.85
C SER A 71 -4.53 -10.03 -6.79
N PRO A 72 -3.31 -9.87 -6.25
CA PRO A 72 -2.61 -8.60 -6.28
C PRO A 72 -2.00 -8.35 -7.67
N TYR A 73 -2.20 -7.14 -8.20
CA TYR A 73 -1.61 -6.67 -9.45
C TYR A 73 -0.64 -5.52 -9.17
N PRO A 74 0.54 -5.50 -9.80
CA PRO A 74 1.48 -4.39 -9.65
C PRO A 74 0.85 -3.08 -10.14
N LEU A 75 1.12 -2.00 -9.41
CA LEU A 75 0.80 -0.64 -9.83
C LEU A 75 2.04 0.24 -9.85
N ILE A 76 1.98 1.24 -10.71
CA ILE A 76 2.96 2.32 -10.81
C ILE A 76 2.22 3.65 -10.98
N GLY A 77 2.76 4.72 -10.43
CA GLY A 77 2.16 6.04 -10.54
C GLY A 77 3.02 7.15 -9.99
N TRP A 78 2.39 8.27 -9.64
CA TRP A 78 3.03 9.42 -9.05
C TRP A 78 2.19 10.00 -7.92
N PHE A 79 2.89 10.55 -6.96
CA PHE A 79 2.35 11.31 -5.86
C PHE A 79 3.09 12.63 -5.76
N ALA A 80 2.35 13.72 -5.58
CA ALA A 80 2.92 15.06 -5.43
C ALA A 80 2.26 15.78 -4.27
N ASN A 81 3.07 16.23 -3.31
CA ASN A 81 2.62 17.18 -2.30
C ASN A 81 2.43 18.58 -2.91
N PRO A 82 1.61 19.45 -2.29
CA PRO A 82 1.50 20.84 -2.69
C PRO A 82 2.87 21.51 -2.74
N ILE A 83 3.07 22.38 -3.74
CA ILE A 83 4.33 23.10 -3.93
C ILE A 83 4.59 23.97 -2.69
N PRO A 84 5.77 23.84 -2.04
CA PRO A 84 6.14 24.69 -0.92
C PRO A 84 6.08 26.19 -1.31
N GLY A 85 5.55 27.03 -0.42
CA GLY A 85 5.41 28.47 -0.67
C GLY A 85 4.27 28.87 -1.63
N SER A 86 3.47 27.93 -2.13
CA SER A 86 2.27 28.25 -2.90
C SER A 86 1.32 29.12 -2.12
N THR A 87 0.79 30.18 -2.74
CA THR A 87 -0.21 31.11 -2.20
C THR A 87 -1.65 30.68 -2.50
N ALA A 88 -1.85 29.52 -3.15
CA ALA A 88 -3.18 28.99 -3.43
C ALA A 88 -3.99 28.77 -2.15
N SER A 89 -5.27 29.13 -2.17
CA SER A 89 -6.17 28.99 -1.02
C SER A 89 -6.54 27.53 -0.74
N SER A 90 -6.53 26.65 -1.77
CA SER A 90 -6.73 25.20 -1.63
C SER A 90 -5.48 24.47 -2.07
N LYS A 91 -5.00 23.54 -1.26
CA LYS A 91 -3.77 22.78 -1.48
C LYS A 91 -4.02 21.34 -1.10
N LEU A 92 -4.13 20.48 -2.09
CA LEU A 92 -4.31 19.05 -1.90
C LEU A 92 -3.17 18.29 -2.58
N PRO A 93 -2.62 17.24 -1.95
CA PRO A 93 -1.75 16.30 -2.62
C PRO A 93 -2.45 15.66 -3.82
N ALA A 94 -1.73 15.50 -4.91
CA ALA A 94 -2.19 14.85 -6.13
C ALA A 94 -1.65 13.42 -6.20
N ILE A 95 -2.45 12.50 -6.69
CA ILE A 95 -2.08 11.11 -6.90
C ILE A 95 -2.57 10.62 -8.25
N THR A 96 -1.74 9.84 -8.93
CA THR A 96 -2.15 9.06 -10.09
C THR A 96 -1.48 7.71 -10.05
N PHE A 97 -2.15 6.68 -10.54
CA PHE A 97 -1.56 5.33 -10.66
C PHE A 97 -2.30 4.52 -11.72
N SER A 98 -1.63 3.51 -12.23
CA SER A 98 -2.20 2.59 -13.21
C SER A 98 -1.89 1.14 -12.89
N VAL A 99 -2.77 0.27 -13.32
CA VAL A 99 -2.71 -1.19 -13.18
C VAL A 99 -2.94 -1.83 -14.53
N GLN A 100 -2.07 -2.74 -14.91
CA GLN A 100 -2.30 -3.68 -16.01
C GLN A 100 -2.85 -4.99 -15.42
N TRP A 101 -4.01 -5.42 -15.91
CA TRP A 101 -4.72 -6.59 -15.37
C TRP A 101 -4.21 -7.90 -15.98
N GLY A 102 -2.89 -8.15 -15.89
CA GLY A 102 -2.28 -9.39 -16.35
C GLY A 102 -2.65 -9.72 -17.81
N ASN A 103 -3.15 -10.94 -18.04
CA ASN A 103 -3.52 -11.43 -19.36
C ASN A 103 -4.96 -11.09 -19.78
N TYR A 104 -5.68 -10.26 -19.02
CA TYR A 104 -7.07 -9.89 -19.37
C TYR A 104 -7.16 -8.87 -20.51
N GLY A 105 -6.03 -8.36 -21.00
CA GLY A 105 -6.01 -7.37 -22.07
C GLY A 105 -6.64 -6.04 -21.68
N SER A 106 -6.60 -5.68 -20.41
CA SER A 106 -7.18 -4.45 -19.87
C SER A 106 -6.21 -3.72 -18.95
N MET A 107 -6.40 -2.42 -18.84
CA MET A 107 -5.65 -1.52 -17.97
C MET A 107 -6.59 -0.49 -17.36
N THR A 108 -6.29 -0.06 -16.14
CA THR A 108 -7.01 1.04 -15.50
C THR A 108 -6.03 2.08 -15.01
N ALA A 109 -6.36 3.35 -15.19
CA ALA A 109 -5.64 4.49 -14.66
C ALA A 109 -6.56 5.30 -13.75
N TRP A 110 -6.06 5.68 -12.57
CA TRP A 110 -6.72 6.53 -11.59
C TRP A 110 -5.98 7.85 -11.49
N THR A 111 -6.72 8.95 -11.34
CA THR A 111 -6.19 10.30 -11.10
C THR A 111 -7.07 10.98 -10.08
N GLY A 112 -6.47 11.60 -9.07
CA GLY A 112 -7.23 12.26 -8.01
C GLY A 112 -6.40 13.06 -7.03
N THR A 113 -7.01 13.37 -5.90
CA THR A 113 -6.42 14.15 -4.81
C THR A 113 -6.66 13.46 -3.48
N CYS A 114 -5.83 13.81 -2.48
CA CYS A 114 -6.03 13.40 -1.10
C CYS A 114 -6.43 14.60 -0.25
N ASP A 115 -7.51 14.45 0.53
CA ASP A 115 -8.01 15.46 1.47
C ASP A 115 -8.16 14.85 2.88
N ALA A 116 -7.66 15.56 3.89
CA ALA A 116 -7.79 15.17 5.29
C ALA A 116 -8.61 16.20 6.10
N SER A 117 -9.24 17.18 5.47
CA SER A 117 -10.00 18.25 6.15
C SER A 117 -11.19 17.72 6.95
N GLY A 118 -11.74 16.56 6.55
CA GLY A 118 -12.81 15.85 7.26
C GLY A 118 -12.32 14.97 8.43
N GLY A 119 -11.05 15.04 8.80
CA GLY A 119 -10.45 14.25 9.89
C GLY A 119 -9.99 12.85 9.49
N VAL A 120 -10.48 12.30 8.39
CA VAL A 120 -10.04 11.02 7.82
C VAL A 120 -9.35 11.29 6.49
N PRO A 121 -8.07 10.90 6.32
CA PRO A 121 -7.42 10.99 5.02
C PRO A 121 -8.23 10.25 3.95
N THR A 122 -8.61 10.97 2.90
CA THR A 122 -9.50 10.44 1.85
C THR A 122 -8.92 10.73 0.49
N ILE A 123 -8.64 9.66 -0.30
CA ILE A 123 -8.23 9.79 -1.69
C ILE A 123 -9.47 9.66 -2.57
N THR A 124 -9.80 10.71 -3.32
CA THR A 124 -10.89 10.70 -4.31
C THR A 124 -10.29 10.70 -5.70
N THR A 125 -10.68 9.71 -6.51
CA THR A 125 -10.17 9.53 -7.88
C THR A 125 -11.29 9.39 -8.89
N VAL A 126 -10.97 9.78 -10.13
CA VAL A 126 -11.67 9.32 -11.34
C VAL A 126 -10.76 8.29 -11.99
N TRP A 127 -11.35 7.26 -12.58
CA TRP A 127 -10.60 6.24 -13.30
C TRP A 127 -11.16 5.98 -14.70
N HIS A 128 -10.26 5.55 -15.58
CA HIS A 128 -10.57 5.05 -16.90
C HIS A 128 -10.02 3.64 -17.04
N LEU A 129 -10.89 2.68 -17.36
CA LEU A 129 -10.52 1.34 -17.74
C LEU A 129 -10.58 1.23 -19.25
N VAL A 130 -9.52 0.70 -19.86
CA VAL A 130 -9.48 0.36 -21.30
C VAL A 130 -9.28 -1.13 -21.46
N ARG A 131 -9.89 -1.72 -22.50
CA ARG A 131 -9.76 -3.12 -22.83
C ARG A 131 -9.59 -3.33 -24.33
N THR A 132 -8.75 -4.31 -24.69
CA THR A 132 -8.42 -4.62 -26.07
C THR A 132 -9.55 -5.35 -26.81
N ALA A 133 -10.40 -6.06 -26.06
CA ALA A 133 -11.53 -6.80 -26.60
C ALA A 133 -12.81 -6.43 -25.84
N SER A 134 -13.88 -6.23 -26.62
CA SER A 134 -15.23 -5.98 -26.11
C SER A 134 -16.27 -6.49 -27.08
N GLN A 135 -17.47 -6.75 -26.56
CA GLN A 135 -18.61 -7.17 -27.38
C GLN A 135 -19.10 -6.02 -28.26
N TYR A 136 -18.93 -4.77 -27.82
CA TYR A 136 -19.41 -3.58 -28.52
C TYR A 136 -18.28 -2.57 -28.70
N SER A 137 -18.25 -1.87 -29.83
CA SER A 137 -17.22 -0.87 -30.15
C SER A 137 -17.20 0.34 -29.21
N TRP A 138 -18.32 0.61 -28.54
CA TRP A 138 -18.46 1.77 -27.65
C TRP A 138 -18.07 1.48 -26.19
N ASP A 139 -17.83 0.23 -25.78
CA ASP A 139 -17.51 -0.11 -24.41
C ASP A 139 -16.07 -0.58 -24.18
N HIS A 140 -15.15 -0.25 -25.12
CA HIS A 140 -13.71 -0.43 -24.94
C HIS A 140 -13.15 0.45 -23.84
N MET A 141 -13.83 1.53 -23.48
CA MET A 141 -13.43 2.44 -22.42
C MET A 141 -14.59 2.65 -21.45
N LEU A 142 -14.32 2.42 -20.16
CA LEU A 142 -15.25 2.69 -19.05
C LEU A 142 -14.65 3.71 -18.12
N THR A 143 -15.49 4.52 -17.48
CA THR A 143 -15.08 5.51 -16.49
C THR A 143 -15.98 5.48 -15.27
N ASN A 144 -15.41 5.73 -14.11
CA ASN A 144 -16.14 5.92 -12.84
C ASN A 144 -15.21 6.57 -11.82
N SER A 145 -15.61 6.62 -10.56
CA SER A 145 -14.84 7.18 -9.46
C SER A 145 -14.68 6.17 -8.32
N ASP A 146 -13.56 6.31 -7.62
CA ASP A 146 -13.29 5.58 -6.37
C ASP A 146 -12.91 6.56 -5.26
N VAL A 147 -13.34 6.20 -4.05
CA VAL A 147 -12.99 6.89 -2.81
C VAL A 147 -12.28 5.92 -1.89
N PHE A 148 -11.03 6.21 -1.54
CA PHE A 148 -10.21 5.36 -0.69
C PHE A 148 -10.01 6.03 0.68
N VAL A 149 -10.09 5.23 1.73
CA VAL A 149 -9.74 5.59 3.10
C VAL A 149 -8.70 4.62 3.65
N PRO A 150 -7.90 5.00 4.68
CA PRO A 150 -6.99 4.08 5.34
C PRO A 150 -7.70 2.80 5.78
N LYS A 151 -7.03 1.65 5.56
CA LYS A 151 -7.55 0.33 5.93
C LYS A 151 -7.15 -0.06 7.34
#